data_3741e8cf75ad8a9c712b2c06f4f102be
#
_entry.id   3741e8cf75ad8a9c712b2c06f4f102be
#
_cell.length_a   1.000
_cell.length_b   1.000
_cell.length_c   1.000
_cell.angle_alpha   90.00
_cell.angle_beta   90.00
_cell.angle_gamma   90.00
#
_symmetry.space_group_name_H-M   'P 1'
#
loop_
_entity.id
_entity.type
_entity.pdbx_description
1 polymer ?
#
loop_
_entity_poly.entity_id
_entity_poly.type
_entity_poly.pdbx_seq_one_letter_code
_entity_poly.pdbx_strand_id
1 'polypeptide(L)'
;MCPMTVAPNWFNVDKEGLAKVLERRGKEFVVFELISNCLDTAAKVVTVKLTKDAGRPFAEISVEDDDPEGFQDLAHAYTLFAESSRKGDQSKRGRFNFGEKIVLAGCRQAMIETTTGTIVFDSEGRHVKRAKRASGSLFTALLRMNGKEF
;
A
#
# COMPACT_ATOMS: atom_id res chain seq x y z
N MET A 1 -30.21 -26.52 -7.55
CA MET A 1 -29.36 -25.35 -7.78
C MET A 1 -28.73 -24.95 -6.45
N CYS A 2 -27.43 -25.18 -6.29
CA CYS A 2 -26.74 -24.70 -5.09
C CYS A 2 -26.72 -23.17 -5.11
N PRO A 3 -27.28 -22.49 -4.10
CA PRO A 3 -27.05 -21.08 -3.96
C PRO A 3 -25.52 -20.83 -3.88
N MET A 4 -25.03 -19.92 -4.67
CA MET A 4 -23.66 -19.45 -4.47
C MET A 4 -23.57 -18.98 -3.03
N THR A 5 -22.85 -19.74 -2.22
CA THR A 5 -22.55 -19.34 -0.84
C THR A 5 -21.62 -18.14 -0.93
N VAL A 6 -22.21 -16.97 -0.91
CA VAL A 6 -21.44 -15.76 -0.59
C VAL A 6 -20.86 -15.99 0.80
N ALA A 7 -19.54 -15.98 0.92
CA ALA A 7 -18.91 -16.07 2.22
C ALA A 7 -19.56 -15.04 3.15
N PRO A 8 -20.02 -15.45 4.34
CA PRO A 8 -20.71 -14.54 5.23
C PRO A 8 -19.80 -13.35 5.56
N ASN A 9 -20.34 -12.17 5.37
CA ASN A 9 -19.63 -10.92 5.63
C ASN A 9 -19.73 -10.63 7.14
N TRP A 10 -18.79 -11.20 7.90
CA TRP A 10 -18.81 -11.13 9.35
C TRP A 10 -18.60 -9.71 9.89
N PHE A 11 -17.82 -8.89 9.19
CA PHE A 11 -17.54 -7.51 9.60
C PHE A 11 -17.06 -6.69 8.40
N ASN A 12 -17.24 -5.38 8.53
CA ASN A 12 -16.71 -4.41 7.59
C ASN A 12 -15.49 -3.72 8.18
N VAL A 13 -14.60 -3.23 7.32
CA VAL A 13 -13.44 -2.44 7.76
C VAL A 13 -13.75 -0.96 7.54
N ASP A 14 -13.74 -0.21 8.62
CA ASP A 14 -13.88 1.24 8.58
C ASP A 14 -12.50 1.87 8.33
N LYS A 15 -12.39 2.61 7.22
CA LYS A 15 -11.13 3.26 6.82
C LYS A 15 -10.64 4.25 7.89
N GLU A 16 -11.53 5.05 8.45
CA GLU A 16 -11.17 6.03 9.47
C GLU A 16 -10.71 5.36 10.77
N GLY A 17 -11.37 4.27 11.16
CA GLY A 17 -10.95 3.47 12.31
C GLY A 17 -9.59 2.84 12.10
N LEU A 18 -9.32 2.34 10.91
CA LEU A 18 -8.02 1.76 10.57
C LEU A 18 -6.91 2.83 10.53
N ALA A 19 -7.23 4.05 10.07
CA ALA A 19 -6.31 5.18 10.08
C ALA A 19 -5.86 5.54 11.51
N LYS A 20 -6.73 5.39 12.51
CA LYS A 20 -6.37 5.61 13.91
C LYS A 20 -5.32 4.63 14.43
N VAL A 21 -5.26 3.43 13.87
CA VAL A 21 -4.20 2.47 14.18
C VAL A 21 -2.85 3.01 13.74
N LEU A 22 -2.79 3.62 12.55
CA LEU A 22 -1.58 4.27 12.05
C LEU A 22 -1.14 5.42 12.98
N GLU A 23 -2.08 6.27 13.39
CA GLU A 23 -1.79 7.40 14.28
C GLU A 23 -1.18 6.93 15.62
N ARG A 24 -1.65 5.81 16.15
CA ARG A 24 -1.10 5.22 17.38
C ARG A 24 0.30 4.65 17.19
N ARG A 25 0.64 4.15 16.02
CA ARG A 25 1.95 3.59 15.72
C ARG A 25 2.98 4.65 15.36
N GLY A 26 2.53 5.83 14.96
CA GLY A 26 3.40 6.88 14.44
C GLY A 26 3.60 6.76 12.93
N LYS A 27 3.84 7.89 12.29
CA LYS A 27 3.91 7.94 10.80
C LYS A 27 5.22 7.38 10.24
N GLU A 28 6.26 7.25 11.02
CA GLU A 28 7.48 6.52 10.66
C GLU A 28 7.18 5.06 10.31
N PHE A 29 6.11 4.49 10.84
CA PHE A 29 5.64 3.16 10.48
C PHE A 29 5.34 3.03 8.98
N VAL A 30 4.87 4.10 8.34
CA VAL A 30 4.60 4.14 6.90
C VAL A 30 5.87 3.79 6.11
N VAL A 31 6.95 4.48 6.40
CA VAL A 31 8.23 4.28 5.71
C VAL A 31 8.76 2.87 5.97
N PHE A 32 8.73 2.45 7.23
CA PHE A 32 9.18 1.11 7.63
C PHE A 32 8.41 0.03 6.87
N GLU A 33 7.10 0.11 6.83
CA GLU A 33 6.25 -0.90 6.21
C GLU A 33 6.44 -0.97 4.70
N LEU A 34 6.52 0.18 4.04
CA LEU A 34 6.70 0.25 2.60
C LEU A 34 8.06 -0.30 2.18
N ILE A 35 9.11 0.02 2.92
CA ILE A 35 10.46 -0.53 2.66
C ILE A 35 10.48 -2.04 2.92
N SER A 36 9.87 -2.50 4.01
CA SER A 36 9.78 -3.93 4.33
C SER A 36 9.10 -4.72 3.22
N ASN A 37 8.04 -4.18 2.64
CA ASN A 37 7.36 -4.81 1.52
C ASN A 37 8.28 -4.93 0.29
N CYS A 38 9.08 -3.92 0.01
CA CYS A 38 10.05 -3.97 -1.09
C CYS A 38 11.16 -5.00 -0.81
N LEU A 39 11.63 -5.10 0.42
CA LEU A 39 12.65 -6.07 0.81
C LEU A 39 12.18 -7.53 0.74
N ASP A 40 10.88 -7.75 0.75
CA ASP A 40 10.29 -9.08 0.57
C ASP A 40 10.19 -9.50 -0.91
N THR A 41 10.67 -8.68 -1.83
CA THR A 41 10.73 -8.94 -3.26
C THR A 41 12.15 -9.26 -3.71
N ALA A 42 12.35 -9.45 -5.02
CA ALA A 42 13.67 -9.59 -5.62
C ALA A 42 14.36 -8.24 -5.89
N ALA A 43 13.84 -7.15 -5.35
CA ALA A 43 14.39 -5.82 -5.52
C ALA A 43 15.80 -5.71 -4.93
N LYS A 44 16.69 -5.06 -5.64
CA LYS A 44 18.06 -4.75 -5.21
C LYS A 44 18.20 -3.32 -4.75
N VAL A 45 17.37 -2.43 -5.28
CA VAL A 45 17.39 -1.01 -4.96
C VAL A 45 15.98 -0.56 -4.62
N VAL A 46 15.86 0.12 -3.49
CA VAL A 46 14.61 0.75 -3.05
C VAL A 46 14.90 2.24 -2.89
N THR A 47 14.14 3.07 -3.61
CA THR A 47 14.28 4.53 -3.55
C THR A 47 13.08 5.13 -2.83
N VAL A 48 13.35 5.86 -1.76
CA VAL A 48 12.32 6.55 -0.97
C VAL A 48 12.50 8.06 -1.12
N LYS A 49 11.40 8.76 -1.42
CA LYS A 49 11.36 10.21 -1.45
C LYS A 49 10.22 10.70 -0.55
N LEU A 50 10.50 11.72 0.22
CA LEU A 50 9.52 12.36 1.08
C LEU A 50 9.58 13.87 0.83
N THR A 51 8.46 14.46 0.41
CA THR A 51 8.36 15.87 0.09
C THR A 51 7.24 16.52 0.89
N LYS A 52 7.58 17.52 1.70
CA LYS A 52 6.58 18.27 2.46
C LYS A 52 5.88 19.29 1.56
N ASP A 53 4.56 19.31 1.62
CA ASP A 53 3.75 20.31 0.94
C ASP A 53 3.89 21.65 1.68
N ALA A 54 4.29 22.69 0.97
CA ALA A 54 4.41 24.03 1.54
C ALA A 54 3.04 24.61 1.86
N GLY A 55 2.83 25.01 3.11
CA GLY A 55 1.60 25.67 3.54
C GLY A 55 0.41 24.77 3.83
N ARG A 56 0.55 23.43 3.67
CA ARG A 56 -0.50 22.47 4.01
C ARG A 56 0.05 21.33 4.86
N PRO A 57 -0.78 20.73 5.74
CA PRO A 57 -0.33 19.65 6.62
C PRO A 57 -0.29 18.31 5.90
N PHE A 58 0.36 18.26 4.74
CA PHE A 58 0.49 17.06 3.92
C PHE A 58 1.94 16.87 3.46
N ALA A 59 2.30 15.62 3.23
CA ALA A 59 3.54 15.25 2.60
C ALA A 59 3.28 14.17 1.56
N GLU A 60 4.00 14.24 0.46
CA GLU A 60 4.02 13.17 -0.53
C GLU A 60 5.16 12.23 -0.22
N ILE A 61 4.85 10.94 -0.15
CA ILE A 61 5.84 9.88 -0.05
C ILE A 61 5.80 9.05 -1.33
N SER A 62 6.97 8.71 -1.86
CA SER A 62 7.08 7.73 -2.92
C SER A 62 8.12 6.68 -2.55
N VAL A 63 7.82 5.42 -2.87
CA VAL A 63 8.71 4.29 -2.68
C VAL A 63 8.74 3.51 -3.98
N GLU A 64 9.92 3.44 -4.59
CA GLU A 64 10.14 2.73 -5.84
C GLU A 64 11.10 1.58 -5.62
N ASP A 65 10.80 0.43 -6.16
CA ASP A 65 11.69 -0.72 -6.21
C ASP A 65 12.01 -1.11 -7.64
N ASP A 66 13.05 -1.90 -7.81
CA ASP A 66 13.53 -2.38 -9.12
C ASP A 66 13.27 -3.87 -9.35
N ASP A 67 12.33 -4.48 -8.61
CA ASP A 67 11.94 -5.87 -8.84
C ASP A 67 11.44 -6.04 -10.28
N PRO A 68 12.08 -6.88 -11.10
CA PRO A 68 11.68 -7.04 -12.50
C PRO A 68 10.25 -7.49 -12.70
N GLU A 69 9.70 -8.24 -11.75
CA GLU A 69 8.33 -8.75 -11.83
C GLU A 69 7.29 -7.74 -11.34
N GLY A 70 7.69 -6.82 -10.45
CA GLY A 70 6.78 -5.85 -9.86
C GLY A 70 5.72 -6.49 -8.97
N PHE A 71 4.64 -5.76 -8.73
CA PHE A 71 3.49 -6.23 -7.94
C PHE A 71 2.49 -6.92 -8.88
N GLN A 72 2.44 -8.24 -8.83
CA GLN A 72 1.77 -9.05 -9.86
C GLN A 72 0.25 -9.07 -9.75
N ASP A 73 -0.30 -9.09 -8.54
CA ASP A 73 -1.74 -9.15 -8.33
C ASP A 73 -2.24 -7.85 -7.69
N LEU A 74 -2.89 -7.01 -8.50
CA LEU A 74 -3.44 -5.74 -8.02
C LEU A 74 -4.48 -5.89 -6.92
N ALA A 75 -5.19 -7.01 -6.87
CA ALA A 75 -6.19 -7.26 -5.83
C ALA A 75 -5.57 -7.31 -4.44
N HIS A 76 -4.32 -7.70 -4.32
CA HIS A 76 -3.60 -7.69 -3.04
C HIS A 76 -3.44 -6.28 -2.46
N ALA A 77 -3.53 -5.23 -3.29
CA ALA A 77 -3.47 -3.86 -2.81
C ALA A 77 -4.66 -3.48 -1.92
N TYR A 78 -5.79 -4.13 -2.07
CA TYR A 78 -7.02 -3.79 -1.33
C TYR A 78 -7.67 -4.96 -0.60
N THR A 79 -7.02 -6.11 -0.53
CA THR A 79 -7.55 -7.30 0.18
C THR A 79 -6.76 -7.54 1.47
N LEU A 80 -7.45 -7.42 2.61
CA LEU A 80 -6.85 -7.70 3.91
C LEU A 80 -6.66 -9.21 4.11
N PHE A 81 -5.55 -9.56 4.76
CA PHE A 81 -5.20 -10.93 5.12
C PHE A 81 -5.09 -11.91 3.96
N ALA A 82 -5.12 -11.45 2.73
CA ALA A 82 -4.83 -12.29 1.59
C ALA A 82 -3.36 -12.69 1.58
N GLU A 83 -3.07 -13.96 1.52
CA GLU A 83 -1.71 -14.45 1.35
C GLU A 83 -1.30 -14.31 -0.12
N SER A 84 -0.20 -13.62 -0.38
CA SER A 84 0.44 -13.64 -1.69
C SER A 84 1.48 -14.76 -1.75
N SER A 85 1.83 -15.21 -2.95
CA SER A 85 2.90 -16.18 -3.15
C SER A 85 4.21 -15.72 -2.52
N ARG A 86 4.47 -14.43 -2.55
CA ARG A 86 5.62 -13.77 -1.92
C ARG A 86 5.55 -13.84 -0.40
N LYS A 87 4.38 -13.55 0.17
CA LYS A 87 4.16 -13.44 1.61
C LYS A 87 3.82 -14.77 2.27
N GLY A 88 3.56 -15.80 1.49
CA GLY A 88 3.37 -17.16 1.98
C GLY A 88 4.67 -17.80 2.49
N ASP A 89 5.82 -17.30 2.09
CA ASP A 89 7.11 -17.74 2.63
C ASP A 89 7.32 -17.15 4.02
N GLN A 90 7.48 -18.00 5.03
CA GLN A 90 7.65 -17.60 6.43
C GLN A 90 8.91 -16.77 6.69
N SER A 91 9.91 -16.87 5.81
CA SER A 91 11.10 -16.03 5.89
C SER A 91 10.85 -14.57 5.48
N LYS A 92 9.72 -14.30 4.83
CA LYS A 92 9.33 -12.98 4.36
C LYS A 92 8.61 -12.17 5.45
N ARG A 93 8.80 -10.85 5.41
CA ARG A 93 8.10 -9.90 6.28
C ARG A 93 6.69 -9.62 5.74
N GLY A 94 5.80 -9.10 6.57
CA GLY A 94 4.48 -8.65 6.14
C GLY A 94 3.61 -9.74 5.53
N ARG A 95 3.64 -10.95 6.09
CA ARG A 95 2.99 -12.15 5.57
C ARG A 95 1.51 -11.99 5.22
N PHE A 96 0.77 -11.23 6.01
CA PHE A 96 -0.69 -11.11 5.89
C PHE A 96 -1.18 -9.84 5.20
N ASN A 97 -0.31 -9.08 4.58
CA ASN A 97 -0.75 -7.89 3.84
C ASN A 97 -1.46 -6.83 4.73
N PHE A 98 -1.22 -6.85 6.04
CA PHE A 98 -1.94 -5.99 6.97
C PHE A 98 -1.32 -4.59 7.06
N GLY A 99 0.00 -4.51 7.12
CA GLY A 99 0.70 -3.25 7.32
C GLY A 99 0.45 -2.24 6.21
N GLU A 100 0.47 -2.68 4.95
CA GLU A 100 0.21 -1.78 3.83
C GLU A 100 -1.22 -1.24 3.80
N LYS A 101 -2.19 -1.99 4.36
CA LYS A 101 -3.58 -1.52 4.44
C LYS A 101 -3.74 -0.45 5.51
N ILE A 102 -2.99 -0.55 6.62
CA ILE A 102 -2.92 0.51 7.62
C ILE A 102 -2.34 1.78 7.01
N VAL A 103 -1.29 1.64 6.21
CA VAL A 103 -0.67 2.76 5.48
C VAL A 103 -1.68 3.40 4.54
N LEU A 104 -2.35 2.60 3.71
CA LEU A 104 -3.36 3.11 2.77
C LEU A 104 -4.50 3.81 3.48
N ALA A 105 -4.96 3.28 4.60
CA ALA A 105 -6.04 3.89 5.39
C ALA A 105 -5.67 5.29 5.90
N GLY A 106 -4.40 5.53 6.21
CA GLY A 106 -3.89 6.83 6.65
C GLY A 106 -3.64 7.82 5.52
N CYS A 107 -3.70 7.40 4.26
CA CYS A 107 -3.45 8.26 3.12
C CYS A 107 -4.72 8.97 2.65
N ARG A 108 -4.57 10.21 2.20
CA ARG A 108 -5.64 10.95 1.53
C ARG A 108 -5.86 10.44 0.11
N GLN A 109 -4.79 10.13 -0.58
CA GLN A 109 -4.80 9.47 -1.87
C GLN A 109 -3.52 8.66 -2.03
N ALA A 110 -3.57 7.64 -2.87
CA ALA A 110 -2.42 6.79 -3.14
C ALA A 110 -2.51 6.21 -4.55
N MET A 111 -1.36 5.86 -5.10
CA MET A 111 -1.26 5.22 -6.40
C MET A 111 -0.17 4.15 -6.35
N ILE A 112 -0.45 3.00 -6.93
CA ILE A 112 0.53 1.92 -7.09
C ILE A 112 0.65 1.61 -8.58
N GLU A 113 1.82 1.87 -9.15
CA GLU A 113 2.15 1.58 -10.53
C GLU A 113 3.02 0.34 -10.58
N THR A 114 2.60 -0.65 -11.36
CA THR A 114 3.28 -1.94 -11.44
C THR A 114 3.44 -2.41 -12.88
N THR A 115 4.06 -3.58 -13.06
CA THR A 115 4.20 -4.23 -14.35
C THR A 115 2.89 -4.84 -14.88
N THR A 116 1.87 -4.96 -14.03
CA THR A 116 0.57 -5.54 -14.40
C THR A 116 -0.54 -4.51 -14.53
N GLY A 117 -0.31 -3.29 -14.14
CA GLY A 117 -1.28 -2.20 -14.21
C GLY A 117 -1.02 -1.14 -13.15
N THR A 118 -1.98 -0.24 -13.02
CA THR A 118 -1.93 0.84 -12.02
C THR A 118 -3.24 0.86 -11.25
N ILE A 119 -3.15 0.99 -9.93
CA ILE A 119 -4.33 1.20 -9.09
C ILE A 119 -4.22 2.54 -8.38
N VAL A 120 -5.33 3.29 -8.38
CA VAL A 120 -5.45 4.62 -7.75
C VAL A 120 -6.50 4.56 -6.65
N PHE A 121 -6.18 5.14 -5.51
CA PHE A 121 -7.09 5.32 -4.38
C PHE A 121 -7.28 6.83 -4.17
N ASP A 122 -8.50 7.30 -4.26
CA ASP A 122 -8.85 8.70 -4.07
C ASP A 122 -10.22 8.88 -3.40
N SER A 123 -10.75 10.10 -3.40
CA SER A 123 -12.06 10.40 -2.78
C SER A 123 -13.24 9.65 -3.42
N GLU A 124 -13.10 9.18 -4.64
CA GLU A 124 -14.13 8.43 -5.36
C GLU A 124 -14.00 6.90 -5.19
N GLY A 125 -12.97 6.45 -4.50
CA GLY A 125 -12.71 5.04 -4.25
C GLY A 125 -11.45 4.56 -4.96
N ARG A 126 -11.44 3.29 -5.36
CA ARG A 126 -10.31 2.70 -6.08
C ARG A 126 -10.64 2.57 -7.58
N HIS A 127 -9.62 2.86 -8.40
CA HIS A 127 -9.72 2.78 -9.85
C HIS A 127 -8.51 2.03 -10.39
N VAL A 128 -8.72 1.16 -11.37
CA VAL A 128 -7.63 0.46 -12.05
C VAL A 128 -7.42 1.08 -13.42
N LYS A 129 -6.16 1.39 -13.73
CA LYS A 129 -5.73 1.90 -15.03
C LYS A 129 -4.86 0.88 -15.74
N ARG A 130 -4.86 0.90 -17.06
CA ARG A 130 -4.08 -0.02 -17.89
C ARG A 130 -2.59 0.32 -17.97
N ALA A 131 -2.20 1.51 -17.56
CA ALA A 131 -0.80 1.93 -17.57
C ALA A 131 0.07 0.95 -16.79
N LYS A 132 1.19 0.52 -17.38
CA LYS A 132 2.11 -0.46 -16.79
C LYS A 132 3.52 0.07 -16.82
N ARG A 133 4.30 -0.30 -15.81
CA ARG A 133 5.74 -0.10 -15.79
C ARG A 133 6.42 -1.22 -16.57
N ALA A 134 7.58 -0.92 -17.14
CA ALA A 134 8.43 -1.94 -17.77
C ALA A 134 9.02 -2.90 -16.73
N SER A 135 9.37 -2.39 -15.56
CA SER A 135 9.89 -3.17 -14.43
C SER A 135 9.68 -2.39 -13.13
N GLY A 136 9.74 -3.10 -12.02
CA GLY A 136 9.62 -2.48 -10.71
C GLY A 136 8.21 -2.02 -10.37
N SER A 137 8.08 -1.49 -9.17
CA SER A 137 6.83 -0.91 -8.66
C SER A 137 7.09 0.45 -8.07
N LEU A 138 6.13 1.36 -8.20
CA LEU A 138 6.16 2.69 -7.60
C LEU A 138 4.88 2.91 -6.80
N PHE A 139 5.06 3.10 -5.51
CA PHE A 139 4.00 3.57 -4.61
C PHE A 139 4.15 5.07 -4.41
N THR A 140 3.06 5.83 -4.60
CA THR A 140 3.02 7.26 -4.33
C THR A 140 1.79 7.56 -3.49
N ALA A 141 1.94 8.34 -2.43
CA ALA A 141 0.81 8.67 -1.57
C ALA A 141 0.91 10.08 -1.00
N LEU A 142 -0.25 10.68 -0.77
CA LEU A 142 -0.40 11.92 -0.03
C LEU A 142 -0.87 11.58 1.38
N LEU A 143 -0.03 11.88 2.37
CA LEU A 143 -0.25 11.56 3.78
C LEU A 143 -0.37 12.86 4.56
N ARG A 144 -1.35 12.91 5.49
CA ARG A 144 -1.42 14.03 6.43
C ARG A 144 -0.21 13.98 7.35
N MET A 145 0.58 15.05 7.34
CA MET A 145 1.81 15.15 8.11
C MET A 145 2.10 16.62 8.40
N ASN A 146 2.18 16.99 9.66
CA ASN A 146 2.54 18.34 10.05
C ASN A 146 4.07 18.52 10.07
N GLY A 147 4.52 19.76 10.26
CA GLY A 147 5.96 20.06 10.23
C GLY A 147 6.79 19.41 11.31
N LYS A 148 6.18 18.94 12.41
CA LYS A 148 6.89 18.21 13.48
C LYS A 148 7.03 16.73 13.18
N GLU A 149 6.12 16.17 12.39
CA GLU A 149 6.13 14.77 11.98
C GLU A 149 7.04 14.53 10.79
N PHE A 150 7.30 15.56 9.97
CA PHE A 150 8.18 15.51 8.80
C PHE A 150 9.64 15.47 9.22
#